data_a5f982b4d419f6d05992fba454c3dfda
#
_entry.id   a5f982b4d419f6d05992fba454c3dfda
#
_cell.length_a   1.000
_cell.length_b   1.000
_cell.length_c   1.000
_cell.angle_alpha   90.00
_cell.angle_beta   90.00
_cell.angle_gamma   90.00
#
_symmetry.space_group_name_H-M   'P 1'
#
loop_
_entity.id
_entity.type
_entity.pdbx_description
1 polymer ?
#
loop_
_entity_poly.entity_id
_entity_poly.type
_entity_poly.pdbx_seq_one_letter_code
_entity_poly.pdbx_strand_id
1 'polypeptide(L)'
;MSIKNLLQQTVAASRQLITLSDEAINRILIDTAGELMNRQAEVLAANEKDLSRMDPANPKYDRLKLTTDRLEGIAGDMRNVATLPSPLGKVLSETTRPNGMVIRKVSVPFGVIGVIYEARPNVTFDVFSLCFKSGNACVLKGGSDADDSNRALVGIIHQVLERHGVNPAVCCLLPPDREATTELLNAVGLVDLIIPRGSSSLINFVRDNARVPVIETGAGICHTYFDKEGDKEKGQAIVNNAKTRRVSVCNALDCLIIHEDRLGDLPYICNKLKDSHVIIYA
;
A
#
# COMPACT_ATOMS: atom_id res chain seq x y z
N MET A 1 -9.90 21.98 -12.22
CA MET A 1 -11.10 21.15 -11.98
C MET A 1 -11.25 21.04 -10.48
N SER A 2 -12.47 21.16 -9.92
CA SER A 2 -12.65 21.03 -8.46
C SER A 2 -12.47 19.58 -8.02
N ILE A 3 -12.04 19.36 -6.78
CA ILE A 3 -11.85 18.02 -6.21
C ILE A 3 -13.17 17.25 -6.24
N LYS A 4 -14.28 17.90 -5.92
CA LYS A 4 -15.60 17.31 -6.01
C LYS A 4 -15.90 16.73 -7.39
N ASN A 5 -15.54 17.45 -8.47
CA ASN A 5 -15.75 16.97 -9.84
C ASN A 5 -14.87 15.75 -10.15
N LEU A 6 -13.61 15.72 -9.67
CA LEU A 6 -12.74 14.56 -9.81
C LEU A 6 -13.36 13.32 -9.13
N LEU A 7 -13.83 13.49 -7.90
CA LEU A 7 -14.49 12.41 -7.16
C LEU A 7 -15.77 11.92 -7.86
N GLN A 8 -16.60 12.81 -8.38
CA GLN A 8 -17.79 12.44 -9.15
C GLN A 8 -17.45 11.65 -10.42
N GLN A 9 -16.39 12.04 -11.13
CA GLN A 9 -15.89 11.28 -12.29
C GLN A 9 -15.41 9.90 -11.89
N THR A 10 -14.71 9.77 -10.75
CA THR A 10 -14.27 8.48 -10.22
C THR A 10 -15.45 7.58 -9.88
N VAL A 11 -16.48 8.11 -9.22
CA VAL A 11 -17.73 7.37 -8.93
C VAL A 11 -18.42 6.90 -10.22
N ALA A 12 -18.50 7.76 -11.24
CA ALA A 12 -19.07 7.36 -12.51
C ALA A 12 -18.26 6.26 -13.20
N ALA A 13 -16.93 6.38 -13.18
CA ALA A 13 -16.01 5.43 -13.79
C ALA A 13 -15.99 4.07 -13.04
N SER A 14 -16.13 4.07 -11.71
CA SER A 14 -16.09 2.83 -10.91
C SER A 14 -17.13 1.79 -11.34
N ARG A 15 -18.27 2.26 -11.88
CA ARG A 15 -19.33 1.38 -12.39
C ARG A 15 -18.90 0.51 -13.56
N GLN A 16 -17.89 0.93 -14.32
CA GLN A 16 -17.33 0.13 -15.41
C GLN A 16 -16.58 -1.09 -14.87
N LEU A 17 -15.94 -0.99 -13.71
CA LEU A 17 -15.10 -2.06 -13.16
C LEU A 17 -15.84 -3.36 -12.92
N ILE A 18 -17.10 -3.30 -12.51
CA ILE A 18 -17.92 -4.50 -12.28
C ILE A 18 -18.29 -5.24 -13.57
N THR A 19 -18.09 -4.65 -14.74
CA THR A 19 -18.35 -5.27 -16.05
C THR A 19 -17.12 -5.94 -16.65
N LEU A 20 -15.93 -5.73 -16.03
CA LEU A 20 -14.69 -6.34 -16.50
C LEU A 20 -14.58 -7.79 -16.04
N SER A 21 -14.14 -8.67 -16.94
CA SER A 21 -13.80 -10.03 -16.55
C SER A 21 -12.48 -10.08 -15.76
N ASP A 22 -12.27 -11.16 -14.99
CA ASP A 22 -11.00 -11.34 -14.24
C ASP A 22 -9.79 -11.40 -15.19
N GLU A 23 -9.95 -12.01 -16.37
CA GLU A 23 -8.91 -12.07 -17.41
C GLU A 23 -8.56 -10.67 -17.95
N ALA A 24 -9.56 -9.81 -18.14
CA ALA A 24 -9.34 -8.42 -18.58
C ALA A 24 -8.59 -7.62 -17.50
N ILE A 25 -9.00 -7.75 -16.24
CA ILE A 25 -8.34 -7.11 -15.10
C ILE A 25 -6.89 -7.58 -15.01
N ASN A 26 -6.63 -8.90 -15.08
CA ASN A 26 -5.30 -9.45 -14.98
C ASN A 26 -4.39 -8.97 -16.12
N ARG A 27 -4.91 -8.93 -17.35
CA ARG A 27 -4.18 -8.42 -18.51
C ARG A 27 -3.78 -6.95 -18.34
N ILE A 28 -4.71 -6.11 -17.88
CA ILE A 28 -4.44 -4.68 -17.62
C ILE A 28 -3.33 -4.52 -16.57
N LEU A 29 -3.37 -5.29 -15.49
CA LEU A 29 -2.32 -5.26 -14.46
C LEU A 29 -0.96 -5.68 -15.01
N ILE A 30 -0.90 -6.77 -15.80
CA ILE A 30 0.33 -7.25 -16.44
C ILE A 30 0.88 -6.21 -17.42
N ASP A 31 0.02 -5.61 -18.25
CA ASP A 31 0.42 -4.59 -19.21
C ASP A 31 0.88 -3.30 -18.50
N THR A 32 0.27 -2.94 -17.36
CA THR A 32 0.70 -1.81 -16.56
C THR A 32 2.09 -2.06 -15.95
N ALA A 33 2.34 -3.27 -15.45
CA ALA A 33 3.66 -3.66 -14.95
C ALA A 33 4.73 -3.65 -16.06
N GLY A 34 4.36 -4.07 -17.28
CA GLY A 34 5.24 -4.00 -18.47
C GLY A 34 5.54 -2.55 -18.88
N GLU A 35 4.51 -1.70 -18.89
CA GLU A 35 4.66 -0.29 -19.27
C GLU A 35 5.49 0.50 -18.26
N LEU A 36 5.42 0.17 -16.97
CA LEU A 36 6.31 0.73 -15.96
C LEU A 36 7.78 0.48 -16.31
N MET A 37 8.12 -0.74 -16.71
CA MET A 37 9.50 -1.09 -17.07
C MET A 37 9.93 -0.41 -18.37
N ASN A 38 9.05 -0.29 -19.35
CA ASN A 38 9.32 0.41 -20.61
C ASN A 38 9.61 1.91 -20.39
N ARG A 39 8.92 2.53 -19.43
CA ARG A 39 9.04 3.96 -19.12
C ARG A 39 9.81 4.24 -17.82
N GLN A 40 10.62 3.30 -17.36
CA GLN A 40 11.39 3.45 -16.11
C GLN A 40 12.26 4.73 -16.08
N ALA A 41 12.85 5.11 -17.22
CA ALA A 41 13.68 6.32 -17.30
C ALA A 41 12.89 7.60 -17.00
N GLU A 42 11.64 7.69 -17.43
CA GLU A 42 10.74 8.81 -17.15
C GLU A 42 10.39 8.87 -15.67
N VAL A 43 10.06 7.72 -15.07
CA VAL A 43 9.73 7.62 -13.64
C VAL A 43 10.94 7.99 -12.77
N LEU A 44 12.14 7.50 -13.13
CA LEU A 44 13.36 7.83 -12.41
C LEU A 44 13.72 9.32 -12.53
N ALA A 45 13.53 9.94 -13.71
CA ALA A 45 13.71 11.37 -13.89
C ALA A 45 12.71 12.22 -13.08
N ALA A 46 11.47 11.77 -12.95
CA ALA A 46 10.48 12.42 -12.07
C ALA A 46 10.85 12.25 -10.59
N ASN A 47 11.34 11.07 -10.20
CA ASN A 47 11.78 10.82 -8.84
C ASN A 47 13.02 11.64 -8.46
N GLU A 48 13.93 11.87 -9.37
CA GLU A 48 15.10 12.73 -9.13
C GLU A 48 14.69 14.18 -8.82
N LYS A 49 13.61 14.69 -9.46
CA LYS A 49 13.07 16.02 -9.13
C LYS A 49 12.53 16.05 -7.69
N ASP A 50 11.83 15.00 -7.27
CA ASP A 50 11.35 14.89 -5.89
C ASP A 50 12.52 14.82 -4.90
N LEU A 51 13.53 13.98 -5.18
CA LEU A 51 14.71 13.81 -4.35
C LEU A 51 15.54 15.11 -4.22
N SER A 52 15.63 15.90 -5.30
CA SER A 52 16.37 17.17 -5.29
C SER A 52 15.80 18.21 -4.32
N ARG A 53 14.55 18.04 -3.90
CA ARG A 53 13.88 18.91 -2.92
C ARG A 53 13.97 18.42 -1.49
N MET A 54 14.56 17.24 -1.26
CA MET A 54 14.66 16.61 0.07
C MET A 54 16.12 16.49 0.49
N ASP A 55 16.40 16.83 1.75
CA ASP A 55 17.72 16.59 2.35
C ASP A 55 18.04 15.09 2.37
N PRO A 56 19.16 14.63 1.82
CA PRO A 56 19.59 13.24 1.88
C PRO A 56 19.71 12.67 3.30
N ALA A 57 19.93 13.50 4.32
CA ALA A 57 19.95 13.10 5.73
C ALA A 57 18.54 12.86 6.31
N ASN A 58 17.47 13.24 5.60
CA ASN A 58 16.11 13.03 6.04
C ASN A 58 15.78 11.52 6.07
N PRO A 59 15.26 10.98 7.18
CA PRO A 59 14.85 9.56 7.28
C PRO A 59 13.83 9.10 6.23
N LYS A 60 13.12 10.04 5.59
CA LYS A 60 12.17 9.76 4.52
C LYS A 60 12.83 9.61 3.15
N TYR A 61 14.09 10.05 2.99
CA TYR A 61 14.80 10.06 1.70
C TYR A 61 14.88 8.65 1.08
N ASP A 62 15.28 7.64 1.88
CA ASP A 62 15.34 6.25 1.38
C ASP A 62 13.96 5.71 0.98
N ARG A 63 12.90 6.15 1.65
CA ARG A 63 11.52 5.73 1.31
C ARG A 63 11.04 6.37 0.02
N LEU A 64 11.48 7.59 -0.27
CA LEU A 64 11.14 8.35 -1.48
C LEU A 64 11.90 7.83 -2.70
N LYS A 65 13.15 7.41 -2.51
CA LYS A 65 14.05 7.03 -3.60
C LYS A 65 13.56 5.81 -4.37
N LEU A 66 13.42 5.94 -5.67
CA LEU A 66 13.22 4.85 -6.62
C LEU A 66 14.55 4.48 -7.29
N THR A 67 14.73 3.22 -7.63
CA THR A 67 15.81 2.66 -8.42
C THR A 67 15.24 1.67 -9.41
N THR A 68 16.00 1.28 -10.43
CA THR A 68 15.58 0.24 -11.38
C THR A 68 15.12 -1.02 -10.65
N ASP A 69 15.90 -1.51 -9.67
CA ASP A 69 15.55 -2.71 -8.89
C ASP A 69 14.24 -2.53 -8.10
N ARG A 70 14.01 -1.33 -7.56
CA ARG A 70 12.75 -1.04 -6.86
C ARG A 70 11.56 -1.00 -7.82
N LEU A 71 11.73 -0.43 -9.02
CA LEU A 71 10.69 -0.43 -10.06
C LEU A 71 10.41 -1.85 -10.55
N GLU A 72 11.43 -2.69 -10.72
CA GLU A 72 11.26 -4.10 -11.05
C GLU A 72 10.50 -4.87 -9.96
N GLY A 73 10.81 -4.59 -8.69
CA GLY A 73 10.05 -5.12 -7.55
C GLY A 73 8.57 -4.72 -7.60
N ILE A 74 8.27 -3.43 -7.84
CA ILE A 74 6.89 -2.92 -7.96
C ILE A 74 6.17 -3.62 -9.13
N ALA A 75 6.82 -3.75 -10.29
CA ALA A 75 6.25 -4.45 -11.42
C ALA A 75 6.01 -5.94 -11.12
N GLY A 76 6.93 -6.57 -10.37
CA GLY A 76 6.80 -7.95 -9.89
C GLY A 76 5.60 -8.13 -8.97
N ASP A 77 5.43 -7.23 -8.00
CA ASP A 77 4.30 -7.25 -7.06
C ASP A 77 2.96 -7.09 -7.78
N MET A 78 2.87 -6.19 -8.76
CA MET A 78 1.66 -6.04 -9.57
C MET A 78 1.35 -7.30 -10.40
N ARG A 79 2.37 -7.96 -10.98
CA ARG A 79 2.19 -9.25 -11.67
C ARG A 79 1.72 -10.33 -10.70
N ASN A 80 2.23 -10.36 -9.46
CA ASN A 80 1.77 -11.27 -8.42
C ASN A 80 0.29 -11.03 -8.08
N VAL A 81 -0.14 -9.76 -7.94
CA VAL A 81 -1.55 -9.44 -7.72
C VAL A 81 -2.43 -9.95 -8.87
N ALA A 82 -1.96 -9.85 -10.12
CA ALA A 82 -2.69 -10.39 -11.28
C ALA A 82 -2.91 -11.91 -11.20
N THR A 83 -2.03 -12.68 -10.53
CA THR A 83 -2.18 -14.13 -10.36
C THR A 83 -3.14 -14.53 -9.25
N LEU A 84 -3.51 -13.61 -8.35
CA LEU A 84 -4.42 -13.91 -7.25
C LEU A 84 -5.83 -14.21 -7.78
N PRO A 85 -6.57 -15.12 -7.14
CA PRO A 85 -7.96 -15.35 -7.49
C PRO A 85 -8.80 -14.10 -7.21
N SER A 86 -9.75 -13.81 -8.12
CA SER A 86 -10.67 -12.68 -7.91
C SER A 86 -11.40 -12.81 -6.57
N PRO A 87 -11.45 -11.73 -5.77
CA PRO A 87 -12.26 -11.73 -4.55
C PRO A 87 -13.76 -11.50 -4.84
N LEU A 88 -14.12 -11.13 -6.07
CA LEU A 88 -15.49 -10.75 -6.44
C LEU A 88 -16.37 -11.97 -6.74
N GLY A 89 -17.66 -11.86 -6.42
CA GLY A 89 -18.67 -12.88 -6.73
C GLY A 89 -18.53 -14.17 -5.93
N LYS A 90 -17.64 -14.25 -4.94
CA LYS A 90 -17.50 -15.43 -4.08
C LYS A 90 -18.75 -15.63 -3.25
N VAL A 91 -19.33 -16.83 -3.31
CA VAL A 91 -20.43 -17.22 -2.41
C VAL A 91 -19.86 -17.48 -1.02
N LEU A 92 -20.17 -16.59 -0.07
CA LEU A 92 -19.72 -16.67 1.32
C LEU A 92 -20.62 -17.57 2.17
N SER A 93 -21.92 -17.60 1.86
CA SER A 93 -22.88 -18.52 2.44
C SER A 93 -24.08 -18.70 1.49
N GLU A 94 -24.72 -19.87 1.58
CA GLU A 94 -25.97 -20.18 0.87
C GLU A 94 -26.93 -20.86 1.85
N THR A 95 -28.20 -20.46 1.80
CA THR A 95 -29.26 -21.04 2.64
C THR A 95 -30.52 -21.20 1.82
N THR A 96 -31.11 -22.41 1.82
CA THR A 96 -32.41 -22.69 1.24
C THR A 96 -33.49 -22.57 2.31
N ARG A 97 -34.48 -21.75 2.07
CA ARG A 97 -35.64 -21.56 2.97
C ARG A 97 -36.68 -22.68 2.75
N PRO A 98 -37.60 -22.91 3.72
CA PRO A 98 -38.64 -23.96 3.59
C PRO A 98 -39.55 -23.82 2.35
N ASN A 99 -39.69 -22.60 1.82
CA ASN A 99 -40.45 -22.32 0.59
C ASN A 99 -39.63 -22.53 -0.71
N GLY A 100 -38.42 -23.08 -0.62
CA GLY A 100 -37.53 -23.32 -1.76
C GLY A 100 -36.69 -22.10 -2.22
N MET A 101 -36.84 -20.93 -1.59
CA MET A 101 -36.05 -19.75 -1.92
C MET A 101 -34.57 -19.94 -1.50
N VAL A 102 -33.66 -19.73 -2.45
CA VAL A 102 -32.20 -19.78 -2.20
C VAL A 102 -31.69 -18.38 -1.95
N ILE A 103 -31.08 -18.16 -0.79
CA ILE A 103 -30.45 -16.91 -0.39
C ILE A 103 -28.92 -17.11 -0.43
N ARG A 104 -28.21 -16.27 -1.19
CA ARG A 104 -26.74 -16.28 -1.28
C ARG A 104 -26.16 -14.98 -0.77
N LYS A 105 -25.15 -15.07 0.10
CA LYS A 105 -24.29 -13.94 0.46
C LYS A 105 -23.06 -13.98 -0.46
N VAL A 106 -22.89 -12.95 -1.28
CA VAL A 106 -21.77 -12.87 -2.24
C VAL A 106 -20.89 -11.66 -1.93
N SER A 107 -19.58 -11.76 -2.23
CA SER A 107 -18.65 -10.64 -2.10
C SER A 107 -18.84 -9.66 -3.26
N VAL A 108 -18.79 -8.36 -2.94
CA VAL A 108 -18.87 -7.23 -3.89
C VAL A 108 -17.78 -6.21 -3.59
N PRO A 109 -17.38 -5.33 -4.54
CA PRO A 109 -16.45 -4.25 -4.24
C PRO A 109 -17.05 -3.27 -3.23
N PHE A 110 -16.18 -2.53 -2.54
CA PHE A 110 -16.59 -1.38 -1.71
C PHE A 110 -17.14 -0.24 -2.58
N GLY A 111 -16.51 0.01 -3.73
CA GLY A 111 -16.81 1.11 -4.63
C GLY A 111 -15.59 2.00 -4.89
N VAL A 112 -15.53 3.17 -4.26
CA VAL A 112 -14.41 4.10 -4.36
C VAL A 112 -13.62 4.12 -3.05
N ILE A 113 -12.33 3.77 -3.12
CA ILE A 113 -11.44 3.74 -1.98
C ILE A 113 -10.48 4.93 -2.04
N GLY A 114 -10.51 5.80 -1.02
CA GLY A 114 -9.54 6.86 -0.82
C GLY A 114 -8.31 6.34 -0.08
N VAL A 115 -7.11 6.58 -0.59
CA VAL A 115 -5.87 6.22 0.11
C VAL A 115 -5.01 7.46 0.30
N ILE A 116 -4.73 7.79 1.56
CA ILE A 116 -3.88 8.92 1.95
C ILE A 116 -2.53 8.37 2.38
N TYR A 117 -1.44 8.77 1.71
CA TYR A 117 -0.11 8.21 1.97
C TYR A 117 1.00 9.26 1.92
N GLU A 118 2.05 9.01 2.72
CA GLU A 118 3.26 9.85 2.77
C GLU A 118 4.31 9.33 1.76
N ALA A 119 5.39 10.09 1.59
CA ALA A 119 6.60 9.89 0.77
C ALA A 119 6.96 8.43 0.38
N ARG A 120 6.10 7.76 -0.40
CA ARG A 120 6.28 6.37 -0.85
C ARG A 120 5.65 6.20 -2.24
N PRO A 121 6.37 6.54 -3.32
CA PRO A 121 5.82 6.45 -4.69
C PRO A 121 5.33 5.04 -5.06
N ASN A 122 5.96 3.98 -4.54
CA ASN A 122 5.52 2.60 -4.77
C ASN A 122 4.06 2.35 -4.36
N VAL A 123 3.55 3.04 -3.33
CA VAL A 123 2.17 2.89 -2.86
C VAL A 123 1.15 3.19 -3.95
N THR A 124 1.48 4.09 -4.89
CA THR A 124 0.61 4.40 -6.04
C THR A 124 0.25 3.15 -6.85
N PHE A 125 1.25 2.33 -7.19
CA PHE A 125 1.05 1.09 -7.95
C PHE A 125 0.44 -0.02 -7.09
N ASP A 126 0.90 -0.15 -5.84
CA ASP A 126 0.39 -1.15 -4.89
C ASP A 126 -1.12 -0.95 -4.68
N VAL A 127 -1.54 0.28 -4.40
CA VAL A 127 -2.95 0.62 -4.18
C VAL A 127 -3.76 0.42 -5.44
N PHE A 128 -3.29 0.91 -6.60
CA PHE A 128 -3.99 0.71 -7.85
C PHE A 128 -4.20 -0.78 -8.13
N SER A 129 -3.15 -1.60 -8.02
CA SER A 129 -3.25 -3.03 -8.32
C SER A 129 -4.27 -3.76 -7.45
N LEU A 130 -4.25 -3.50 -6.13
CA LEU A 130 -5.16 -4.13 -5.18
C LEU A 130 -6.60 -3.65 -5.33
N CYS A 131 -6.81 -2.34 -5.50
CA CYS A 131 -8.14 -1.78 -5.74
C CYS A 131 -8.72 -2.29 -7.05
N PHE A 132 -7.96 -2.21 -8.15
CA PHE A 132 -8.40 -2.63 -9.47
C PHE A 132 -8.69 -4.13 -9.53
N LYS A 133 -7.83 -4.99 -8.94
CA LYS A 133 -8.05 -6.44 -8.82
C LYS A 133 -9.33 -6.79 -8.05
N SER A 134 -9.69 -5.98 -7.08
CA SER A 134 -10.89 -6.16 -6.27
C SER A 134 -12.10 -5.34 -6.75
N GLY A 135 -12.05 -4.82 -7.99
CA GLY A 135 -13.16 -4.10 -8.63
C GLY A 135 -13.48 -2.74 -8.03
N ASN A 136 -12.54 -2.15 -7.28
CA ASN A 136 -12.69 -0.83 -6.68
C ASN A 136 -11.95 0.22 -7.51
N ALA A 137 -12.54 1.40 -7.65
CA ALA A 137 -11.82 2.59 -8.07
C ALA A 137 -11.01 3.15 -6.90
N CYS A 138 -9.90 3.82 -7.18
CA CYS A 138 -9.06 4.41 -6.14
C CYS A 138 -8.89 5.93 -6.32
N VAL A 139 -8.93 6.63 -5.20
CA VAL A 139 -8.56 8.04 -5.08
C VAL A 139 -7.28 8.12 -4.28
N LEU A 140 -6.20 8.52 -4.94
CA LEU A 140 -4.85 8.59 -4.41
C LEU A 140 -4.58 10.01 -3.91
N LYS A 141 -4.19 10.15 -2.64
CA LYS A 141 -3.77 11.40 -2.04
C LYS A 141 -2.36 11.25 -1.47
N GLY A 142 -1.37 11.44 -2.35
CA GLY A 142 0.04 11.44 -1.96
C GLY A 142 0.47 12.72 -1.23
N GLY A 143 1.63 12.67 -0.60
CA GLY A 143 2.30 13.85 -0.06
C GLY A 143 3.00 14.68 -1.15
N SER A 144 3.27 15.95 -0.87
CA SER A 144 4.02 16.84 -1.77
C SER A 144 5.45 16.39 -2.04
N ASP A 145 6.01 15.59 -1.14
CA ASP A 145 7.38 15.07 -1.25
C ASP A 145 7.58 14.14 -2.47
N ALA A 146 6.49 13.55 -3.01
CA ALA A 146 6.51 12.56 -4.08
C ALA A 146 5.59 12.92 -5.26
N ASP A 147 5.26 14.19 -5.45
CA ASP A 147 4.22 14.61 -6.42
C ASP A 147 4.63 14.31 -7.87
N ASP A 148 5.88 14.61 -8.27
CA ASP A 148 6.36 14.34 -9.62
C ASP A 148 6.38 12.82 -9.91
N SER A 149 6.86 12.01 -8.97
CA SER A 149 6.86 10.55 -9.09
C SER A 149 5.44 10.00 -9.19
N ASN A 150 4.52 10.44 -8.33
CA ASN A 150 3.14 9.98 -8.35
C ASN A 150 2.43 10.32 -9.66
N ARG A 151 2.65 11.52 -10.21
CA ARG A 151 2.10 11.93 -11.51
C ARG A 151 2.63 11.08 -12.65
N ALA A 152 3.93 10.78 -12.67
CA ALA A 152 4.53 9.92 -13.69
C ALA A 152 3.93 8.50 -13.63
N LEU A 153 3.82 7.94 -12.43
CA LEU A 153 3.25 6.61 -12.21
C LEU A 153 1.77 6.54 -12.60
N VAL A 154 0.95 7.51 -12.16
CA VAL A 154 -0.47 7.55 -12.54
C VAL A 154 -0.64 7.79 -14.04
N GLY A 155 0.23 8.57 -14.67
CA GLY A 155 0.25 8.75 -16.12
C GLY A 155 0.42 7.42 -16.88
N ILE A 156 1.27 6.51 -16.39
CA ILE A 156 1.44 5.16 -16.94
C ILE A 156 0.14 4.36 -16.78
N ILE A 157 -0.45 4.37 -15.59
CA ILE A 157 -1.71 3.67 -15.31
C ILE A 157 -2.81 4.17 -16.28
N HIS A 158 -2.99 5.47 -16.40
CA HIS A 158 -4.00 6.06 -17.26
C HIS A 158 -3.84 5.65 -18.72
N GLN A 159 -2.60 5.71 -19.25
CA GLN A 159 -2.33 5.32 -20.64
C GLN A 159 -2.67 3.84 -20.90
N VAL A 160 -2.38 2.95 -19.94
CA VAL A 160 -2.74 1.53 -20.09
C VAL A 160 -4.24 1.33 -20.00
N LEU A 161 -4.92 1.97 -19.07
CA LEU A 161 -6.38 1.93 -18.95
C LEU A 161 -7.06 2.38 -20.25
N GLU A 162 -6.61 3.51 -20.84
CA GLU A 162 -7.13 4.02 -22.11
C GLU A 162 -6.94 3.02 -23.27
N ARG A 163 -5.77 2.39 -23.37
CA ARG A 163 -5.51 1.33 -24.39
C ARG A 163 -6.48 0.15 -24.27
N HIS A 164 -6.95 -0.13 -23.08
CA HIS A 164 -7.93 -1.20 -22.80
C HIS A 164 -9.39 -0.72 -22.79
N GLY A 165 -9.66 0.54 -23.15
CA GLY A 165 -11.01 1.11 -23.16
C GLY A 165 -11.63 1.29 -21.78
N VAL A 166 -10.80 1.33 -20.73
CA VAL A 166 -11.24 1.60 -19.35
C VAL A 166 -11.06 3.08 -19.05
N ASN A 167 -12.06 3.69 -18.44
CA ASN A 167 -12.01 5.11 -18.09
C ASN A 167 -10.89 5.36 -17.06
N PRO A 168 -9.87 6.20 -17.36
CA PRO A 168 -8.75 6.49 -16.45
C PRO A 168 -9.18 7.05 -15.09
N ALA A 169 -10.34 7.68 -15.00
CA ALA A 169 -10.86 8.22 -13.74
C ALA A 169 -11.08 7.15 -12.65
N VAL A 170 -11.00 5.84 -12.96
CA VAL A 170 -10.98 4.77 -11.94
C VAL A 170 -9.75 4.84 -11.04
N CYS A 171 -8.69 5.55 -11.46
CA CYS A 171 -7.49 5.84 -10.69
C CYS A 171 -7.28 7.36 -10.65
N CYS A 172 -7.81 8.03 -9.65
CA CYS A 172 -7.76 9.48 -9.49
C CYS A 172 -6.61 9.89 -8.58
N LEU A 173 -5.71 10.76 -9.03
CA LEU A 173 -4.70 11.40 -8.20
C LEU A 173 -5.15 12.80 -7.82
N LEU A 174 -5.29 13.05 -6.52
CA LEU A 174 -5.62 14.38 -6.00
C LEU A 174 -4.38 15.26 -5.87
N PRO A 175 -4.55 16.59 -5.90
CA PRO A 175 -3.47 17.53 -5.59
C PRO A 175 -2.82 17.25 -4.23
N PRO A 176 -1.52 17.56 -4.04
CA PRO A 176 -0.81 17.25 -2.81
C PRO A 176 -1.11 18.20 -1.63
N ASP A 177 -1.98 19.20 -1.82
CA ASP A 177 -2.31 20.20 -0.82
C ASP A 177 -3.20 19.68 0.33
N ARG A 178 -3.35 20.50 1.37
CA ARG A 178 -4.16 20.15 2.56
C ARG A 178 -5.66 20.24 2.29
N GLU A 179 -6.08 21.11 1.38
CA GLU A 179 -7.49 21.27 1.01
C GLU A 179 -8.02 19.98 0.40
N ALA A 180 -7.27 19.38 -0.53
CA ALA A 180 -7.60 18.08 -1.10
C ALA A 180 -7.73 16.97 -0.04
N THR A 181 -6.91 17.00 1.00
CA THR A 181 -7.04 16.06 2.12
C THR A 181 -8.36 16.27 2.85
N THR A 182 -8.67 17.54 3.19
CA THR A 182 -9.91 17.88 3.92
C THR A 182 -11.15 17.54 3.10
N GLU A 183 -11.16 17.85 1.79
CA GLU A 183 -12.27 17.47 0.91
C GLU A 183 -12.45 15.94 0.83
N LEU A 184 -11.34 15.18 0.72
CA LEU A 184 -11.39 13.73 0.68
C LEU A 184 -11.95 13.14 1.98
N LEU A 185 -11.52 13.63 3.15
CA LEU A 185 -12.02 13.19 4.45
C LEU A 185 -13.53 13.42 4.63
N ASN A 186 -14.07 14.44 3.97
CA ASN A 186 -15.48 14.83 4.03
C ASN A 186 -16.31 14.33 2.85
N ALA A 187 -15.76 13.53 1.93
CA ALA A 187 -16.39 13.11 0.68
C ALA A 187 -17.46 12.02 0.85
N VAL A 188 -18.35 12.17 1.83
CA VAL A 188 -19.44 11.22 2.10
C VAL A 188 -20.33 11.08 0.86
N GLY A 189 -20.60 9.83 0.45
CA GLY A 189 -21.40 9.49 -0.73
C GLY A 189 -20.63 9.60 -2.07
N LEU A 190 -19.35 10.01 -2.05
CA LEU A 190 -18.44 9.98 -3.20
C LEU A 190 -17.25 9.02 -2.98
N VAL A 191 -16.87 8.80 -1.73
CA VAL A 191 -15.84 7.84 -1.31
C VAL A 191 -16.46 6.93 -0.26
N ASP A 192 -16.29 5.63 -0.42
CA ASP A 192 -16.92 4.60 0.41
C ASP A 192 -16.04 4.21 1.60
N LEU A 193 -14.71 4.35 1.44
CA LEU A 193 -13.74 3.95 2.43
C LEU A 193 -12.45 4.78 2.30
N ILE A 194 -11.82 5.13 3.43
CA ILE A 194 -10.48 5.74 3.46
C ILE A 194 -9.51 4.82 4.17
N ILE A 195 -8.30 4.68 3.61
CA ILE A 195 -7.18 3.91 4.17
C ILE A 195 -5.97 4.82 4.30
N PRO A 196 -5.60 5.27 5.52
CA PRO A 196 -4.37 6.01 5.73
C PRO A 196 -3.14 5.08 5.73
N ARG A 197 -2.04 5.52 5.09
CA ARG A 197 -0.75 4.81 5.01
C ARG A 197 0.40 5.75 5.31
N GLY A 198 0.93 5.74 6.52
CA GLY A 198 2.02 6.65 6.89
C GLY A 198 2.38 6.57 8.36
N SER A 199 2.78 7.70 8.92
CA SER A 199 3.09 7.85 10.33
C SER A 199 1.85 7.71 11.22
N SER A 200 2.05 7.39 12.49
CA SER A 200 0.96 7.34 13.47
C SER A 200 0.22 8.68 13.57
N SER A 201 0.92 9.79 13.37
CA SER A 201 0.30 11.13 13.35
C SER A 201 -0.66 11.31 12.18
N LEU A 202 -0.31 10.82 10.98
CA LEU A 202 -1.23 10.84 9.85
C LEU A 202 -2.44 9.93 10.09
N ILE A 203 -2.21 8.73 10.60
CA ILE A 203 -3.28 7.76 10.87
C ILE A 203 -4.27 8.34 11.88
N ASN A 204 -3.77 8.86 13.00
CA ASN A 204 -4.60 9.50 14.02
C ASN A 204 -5.36 10.71 13.46
N PHE A 205 -4.69 11.56 12.68
CA PHE A 205 -5.33 12.71 12.04
C PHE A 205 -6.49 12.28 11.15
N VAL A 206 -6.30 11.27 10.29
CA VAL A 206 -7.37 10.76 9.42
C VAL A 206 -8.51 10.17 10.23
N ARG A 207 -8.22 9.33 11.22
CA ARG A 207 -9.24 8.73 12.10
C ARG A 207 -10.10 9.79 12.79
N ASP A 208 -9.45 10.84 13.33
CA ASP A 208 -10.12 11.84 14.16
C ASP A 208 -10.90 12.89 13.31
N ASN A 209 -10.60 13.02 12.02
CA ASN A 209 -11.17 14.06 11.16
C ASN A 209 -12.02 13.54 9.99
N ALA A 210 -11.98 12.24 9.69
CA ALA A 210 -12.76 11.68 8.58
C ALA A 210 -14.24 11.53 8.93
N ARG A 211 -15.10 11.91 7.98
CA ARG A 211 -16.54 11.60 7.99
C ARG A 211 -16.88 10.38 7.12
N VAL A 212 -15.96 10.01 6.22
CA VAL A 212 -16.01 8.76 5.45
C VAL A 212 -15.50 7.64 6.36
N PRO A 213 -16.03 6.41 6.29
CA PRO A 213 -15.49 5.27 7.03
C PRO A 213 -13.99 5.08 6.82
N VAL A 214 -13.26 4.74 7.89
CA VAL A 214 -11.80 4.55 7.86
C VAL A 214 -11.46 3.12 8.27
N ILE A 215 -10.57 2.48 7.51
CA ILE A 215 -9.87 1.28 7.95
C ILE A 215 -8.41 1.65 8.18
N GLU A 216 -7.94 1.55 9.41
CA GLU A 216 -6.57 1.84 9.79
C GLU A 216 -5.88 0.63 10.42
N THR A 217 -4.57 0.62 10.35
CA THR A 217 -3.73 -0.31 11.10
C THR A 217 -3.00 0.46 12.19
N GLY A 218 -3.03 -0.06 13.41
CA GLY A 218 -2.22 0.50 14.50
C GLY A 218 -0.72 0.33 14.26
N ALA A 219 0.10 0.90 15.14
CA ALA A 219 1.54 0.66 15.14
C ALA A 219 1.81 -0.83 15.40
N GLY A 220 2.61 -1.46 14.53
CA GLY A 220 3.10 -2.80 14.76
C GLY A 220 4.33 -2.74 15.67
N ILE A 221 4.34 -3.52 16.74
CA ILE A 221 5.52 -3.76 17.57
C ILE A 221 5.91 -5.22 17.36
N CYS A 222 6.95 -5.43 16.55
CA CYS A 222 7.36 -6.79 16.18
C CYS A 222 8.18 -7.42 17.27
N HIS A 223 7.76 -8.60 17.71
CA HIS A 223 8.42 -9.37 18.75
C HIS A 223 9.08 -10.62 18.17
N THR A 224 10.24 -10.96 18.69
CA THR A 224 10.84 -12.29 18.53
C THR A 224 10.88 -12.95 19.90
N TYR A 225 10.27 -14.12 20.03
CA TYR A 225 10.39 -14.94 21.23
C TYR A 225 11.48 -16.01 21.04
N PHE A 226 12.46 -16.04 21.96
CA PHE A 226 13.49 -17.07 22.02
C PHE A 226 13.13 -18.05 23.14
N ASP A 227 12.70 -19.23 22.72
CA ASP A 227 12.25 -20.31 23.59
C ASP A 227 13.41 -21.02 24.31
N LYS A 228 13.09 -21.76 25.38
CA LYS A 228 14.06 -22.55 26.13
C LYS A 228 14.76 -23.60 25.29
N GLU A 229 14.07 -24.19 24.29
CA GLU A 229 14.60 -25.18 23.35
C GLU A 229 15.25 -24.50 22.11
N GLY A 230 15.34 -23.18 22.09
CA GLY A 230 15.88 -22.42 20.97
C GLY A 230 17.38 -22.63 20.76
N ASP A 231 17.79 -22.78 19.50
CA ASP A 231 19.20 -22.81 19.10
C ASP A 231 19.77 -21.39 19.12
N LYS A 232 20.83 -21.16 19.92
CA LYS A 232 21.38 -19.80 20.10
C LYS A 232 22.05 -19.21 18.86
N GLU A 233 22.60 -20.03 17.97
CA GLU A 233 23.25 -19.56 16.74
C GLU A 233 22.20 -19.12 15.75
N LYS A 234 21.12 -19.88 15.58
CA LYS A 234 19.95 -19.49 14.79
C LYS A 234 19.29 -18.25 15.38
N GLY A 235 19.14 -18.19 16.72
CA GLY A 235 18.60 -17.06 17.44
C GLY A 235 19.36 -15.77 17.14
N GLN A 236 20.71 -15.80 17.20
CA GLN A 236 21.55 -14.67 16.84
C GLN A 236 21.34 -14.23 15.37
N ALA A 237 21.33 -15.19 14.44
CA ALA A 237 21.17 -14.89 13.02
C ALA A 237 19.79 -14.27 12.72
N ILE A 238 18.73 -14.81 13.32
CA ILE A 238 17.35 -14.34 13.17
C ILE A 238 17.21 -12.93 13.76
N VAL A 239 17.64 -12.72 15.00
CA VAL A 239 17.52 -11.42 15.69
C VAL A 239 18.31 -10.34 14.94
N ASN A 240 19.54 -10.66 14.53
CA ASN A 240 20.35 -9.73 13.75
C ASN A 240 19.66 -9.35 12.43
N ASN A 241 19.23 -10.33 11.64
CA ASN A 241 18.55 -10.06 10.37
C ASN A 241 17.23 -9.30 10.57
N ALA A 242 16.41 -9.71 11.53
CA ALA A 242 15.12 -9.09 11.79
C ALA A 242 15.24 -7.61 12.20
N LYS A 243 16.31 -7.24 12.92
CA LYS A 243 16.56 -5.85 13.33
C LYS A 243 17.30 -5.02 12.29
N THR A 244 18.31 -5.59 11.62
CA THR A 244 19.30 -4.79 10.87
C THR A 244 19.12 -4.78 9.36
N ARG A 245 18.37 -5.76 8.80
CA ARG A 245 18.15 -5.86 7.35
C ARG A 245 17.56 -4.57 6.77
N ARG A 246 16.56 -3.99 7.43
CA ARG A 246 15.92 -2.73 7.07
C ARG A 246 15.16 -2.16 8.25
N VAL A 247 15.77 -1.22 8.96
CA VAL A 247 15.20 -0.66 10.22
C VAL A 247 13.96 0.21 10.02
N SER A 248 13.74 0.70 8.79
CA SER A 248 12.64 1.65 8.49
C SER A 248 11.31 0.98 8.14
N VAL A 249 11.23 -0.36 8.15
CA VAL A 249 10.00 -1.09 7.82
C VAL A 249 9.22 -1.46 9.08
N CYS A 250 7.89 -1.60 8.92
CA CYS A 250 6.97 -1.88 10.03
C CYS A 250 7.13 -3.29 10.64
N ASN A 251 7.87 -4.19 10.00
CA ASN A 251 8.17 -5.55 10.48
C ASN A 251 9.63 -5.72 10.92
N ALA A 252 10.36 -4.63 11.15
CA ALA A 252 11.65 -4.71 11.82
C ALA A 252 11.45 -5.09 13.30
N LEU A 253 12.39 -5.85 13.85
CA LEU A 253 12.33 -6.27 15.25
C LEU A 253 12.37 -5.06 16.19
N ASP A 254 11.39 -4.97 17.09
CA ASP A 254 11.34 -3.96 18.15
C ASP A 254 11.62 -4.55 19.54
N CYS A 255 11.13 -5.75 19.80
CA CYS A 255 11.24 -6.37 21.10
C CYS A 255 11.71 -7.83 21.00
N LEU A 256 12.77 -8.18 21.73
CA LEU A 256 13.19 -9.55 21.94
C LEU A 256 12.68 -10.05 23.30
N ILE A 257 11.89 -11.11 23.28
CA ILE A 257 11.43 -11.81 24.47
C ILE A 257 12.27 -13.09 24.58
N ILE A 258 12.87 -13.36 25.72
CA ILE A 258 13.70 -14.54 25.94
C ILE A 258 13.18 -15.33 27.14
N HIS A 259 13.17 -16.67 27.03
CA HIS A 259 12.81 -17.54 28.15
C HIS A 259 13.79 -17.34 29.34
N GLU A 260 13.30 -17.34 30.58
CA GLU A 260 14.10 -17.06 31.77
C GLU A 260 15.34 -17.96 31.91
N ASP A 261 15.21 -19.25 31.61
CA ASP A 261 16.33 -20.22 31.65
C ASP A 261 17.41 -19.93 30.60
N ARG A 262 17.15 -19.04 29.64
CA ARG A 262 18.04 -18.69 28.51
C ARG A 262 18.59 -17.27 28.60
N LEU A 263 18.38 -16.56 29.70
CA LEU A 263 18.91 -15.21 29.91
C LEU A 263 20.44 -15.13 29.74
N GLY A 264 21.16 -16.21 30.09
CA GLY A 264 22.60 -16.31 29.88
C GLY A 264 23.03 -16.27 28.40
N ASP A 265 22.14 -16.58 27.45
CA ASP A 265 22.43 -16.51 26.02
C ASP A 265 22.18 -15.11 25.41
N LEU A 266 21.55 -14.22 26.14
CA LEU A 266 21.20 -12.87 25.65
C LEU A 266 22.42 -12.09 25.10
N PRO A 267 23.59 -12.06 25.78
CA PRO A 267 24.77 -11.38 25.26
C PRO A 267 25.24 -11.97 23.92
N TYR A 268 25.15 -13.29 23.76
CA TYR A 268 25.54 -13.95 22.51
C TYR A 268 24.55 -13.64 21.38
N ILE A 269 23.23 -13.75 21.64
CA ILE A 269 22.18 -13.52 20.65
C ILE A 269 22.23 -12.07 20.13
N CYS A 270 22.50 -11.12 21.00
CA CYS A 270 22.52 -9.69 20.66
C CYS A 270 23.87 -9.18 20.17
N ASN A 271 24.93 -9.99 20.19
CA ASN A 271 26.31 -9.50 19.95
C ASN A 271 26.48 -8.81 18.59
N LYS A 272 25.90 -9.34 17.51
CA LYS A 272 26.01 -8.77 16.15
C LYS A 272 25.27 -7.45 15.97
N LEU A 273 24.35 -7.11 16.86
CA LEU A 273 23.61 -5.85 16.80
C LEU A 273 24.52 -4.63 17.04
N LYS A 274 25.68 -4.82 17.71
CA LYS A 274 26.71 -3.77 17.92
C LYS A 274 27.25 -3.22 16.61
N ASP A 275 27.44 -4.10 15.61
CA ASP A 275 28.03 -3.73 14.31
C ASP A 275 27.10 -2.77 13.54
N SER A 276 25.82 -2.75 13.89
CA SER A 276 24.79 -1.87 13.32
C SER A 276 24.37 -0.74 14.27
N HIS A 277 25.17 -0.46 15.32
CA HIS A 277 24.94 0.60 16.31
C HIS A 277 23.54 0.54 16.98
N VAL A 278 22.99 -0.66 17.17
CA VAL A 278 21.69 -0.84 17.83
C VAL A 278 21.85 -0.63 19.33
N ILE A 279 21.02 0.24 19.91
CA ILE A 279 20.91 0.45 21.36
C ILE A 279 19.81 -0.47 21.89
N ILE A 280 20.11 -1.21 22.95
CA ILE A 280 19.18 -2.12 23.60
C ILE A 280 18.79 -1.51 24.93
N TYR A 281 17.48 -1.45 25.18
CA TYR A 281 16.89 -1.07 26.47
C TYR A 281 16.25 -2.31 27.10
N ALA A 282 16.52 -2.56 28.40
CA ALA A 282 15.99 -3.69 29.17
C ALA A 282 15.54 -3.24 30.57
#